data_9ca799abb6340dc37ba258ddd6aac819
#
_entry.id   9ca799abb6340dc37ba258ddd6aac819
#
_cell.length_a   1.000
_cell.length_b   1.000
_cell.length_c   1.000
_cell.angle_alpha   90.00
_cell.angle_beta   90.00
_cell.angle_gamma   90.00
#
_symmetry.space_group_name_H-M   'P 1'
#
loop_
_entity.id
_entity.type
_entity.pdbx_description
1 polymer ?
#
loop_
_entity_poly.entity_id
_entity_poly.type
_entity_poly.pdbx_seq_one_letter_code
_entity_poly.pdbx_strand_id
1 'polypeptide(L)'
;MQPLWFYTVWPFIGVGGAIVMVAILLMTDTFRGNTKVSRWRDPEWLAWLAVPFYWIHQFEEYSLPVLGIDYSIQGMICEKIGFPPYPDCPIPLAFYPVVNIALMWFGAPLAAYLFRRNVLIGLSYLPIGPVNQVRARPR
;
A
#
# COMPACT_ATOMS: atom_id res chain seq x y z
N MET A 1 -9.99 12.50 -20.35
CA MET A 1 -8.54 12.23 -20.25
C MET A 1 -8.12 12.55 -18.84
N GLN A 2 -7.63 11.57 -18.09
CA GLN A 2 -7.00 11.83 -16.80
C GLN A 2 -5.65 12.52 -17.07
N PRO A 3 -5.28 13.56 -16.32
CA PRO A 3 -4.01 14.23 -16.57
C PRO A 3 -2.84 13.28 -16.26
N LEU A 4 -1.91 13.14 -17.21
CA LEU A 4 -0.74 12.26 -17.09
C LEU A 4 0.07 12.47 -15.81
N TRP A 5 0.11 13.72 -15.30
CA TRP A 5 0.82 14.04 -14.06
C TRP A 5 0.31 13.28 -12.84
N PHE A 6 -0.98 12.93 -12.79
CA PHE A 6 -1.56 12.21 -11.66
C PHE A 6 -0.93 10.82 -11.49
N TYR A 7 -0.62 10.13 -12.60
CA TYR A 7 -0.02 8.79 -12.55
C TYR A 7 1.39 8.78 -11.98
N THR A 8 2.09 9.88 -12.07
CA THR A 8 3.45 10.01 -11.54
C THR A 8 3.48 10.58 -10.12
N VAL A 9 2.48 11.36 -9.72
CA VAL A 9 2.50 12.11 -8.46
C VAL A 9 1.80 11.38 -7.31
N TRP A 10 0.76 10.58 -7.57
CA TRP A 10 -0.02 9.94 -6.52
C TRP A 10 0.81 9.08 -5.53
N PRO A 11 1.86 8.31 -5.94
CA PRO A 11 2.62 7.54 -4.97
C PRO A 11 3.45 8.42 -4.03
N PHE A 12 3.91 9.59 -4.51
CA PHE A 12 4.62 10.58 -3.67
C PHE A 12 3.70 11.21 -2.62
N ILE A 13 2.41 11.41 -2.95
CA ILE A 13 1.41 11.82 -1.97
C ILE A 13 1.27 10.74 -0.89
N GLY A 14 1.28 9.46 -1.29
CA GLY A 14 1.28 8.33 -0.36
C GLY A 14 2.46 8.35 0.62
N VAL A 15 3.68 8.57 0.10
CA VAL A 15 4.88 8.70 0.96
C VAL A 15 4.78 9.88 1.91
N GLY A 16 4.31 11.03 1.43
CA GLY A 16 4.07 12.20 2.30
C GLY A 16 3.09 11.87 3.44
N GLY A 17 1.98 11.22 3.10
CA GLY A 17 1.01 10.72 4.08
C GLY A 17 1.61 9.70 5.05
N ALA A 18 2.45 8.78 4.56
CA ALA A 18 3.14 7.80 5.39
C ALA A 18 4.06 8.45 6.42
N ILE A 19 4.84 9.46 6.02
CA ILE A 19 5.72 10.21 6.93
C ILE A 19 4.90 10.85 8.04
N VAL A 20 3.82 11.55 7.69
CA VAL A 20 2.92 12.20 8.67
C VAL A 20 2.31 11.15 9.60
N MET A 21 1.82 10.04 9.05
CA MET A 21 1.19 8.97 9.84
C MET A 21 2.19 8.32 10.81
N VAL A 22 3.42 8.04 10.37
CA VAL A 22 4.49 7.52 11.25
C VAL A 22 4.81 8.52 12.36
N ALA A 23 4.91 9.81 12.04
CA ALA A 23 5.13 10.84 13.06
C ALA A 23 4.01 10.84 14.11
N ILE A 24 2.74 10.80 13.70
CA ILE A 24 1.60 10.73 14.62
C ILE A 24 1.67 9.47 15.49
N LEU A 25 1.94 8.30 14.88
CA LEU A 25 2.04 7.03 15.59
C LEU A 25 3.17 7.01 16.64
N LEU A 26 4.30 7.65 16.35
CA LEU A 26 5.44 7.67 17.25
C LEU A 26 5.34 8.77 18.31
N MET A 27 4.74 9.91 18.00
CA MET A 27 4.73 11.09 18.87
C MET A 27 3.46 11.20 19.72
N THR A 28 2.39 10.45 19.38
CA THR A 28 1.10 10.54 20.10
C THR A 28 0.60 9.15 20.53
N ASP A 29 -0.37 9.13 21.41
CA ASP A 29 -1.07 7.91 21.84
C ASP A 29 -2.46 7.74 21.16
N THR A 30 -2.75 8.54 20.14
CA THR A 30 -4.07 8.60 19.49
C THR A 30 -4.55 7.25 18.96
N PHE A 31 -3.64 6.43 18.44
CA PHE A 31 -3.93 5.15 17.82
C PHE A 31 -3.58 3.94 18.69
N ARG A 32 -3.47 4.14 20.01
CA ARG A 32 -3.18 3.07 20.96
C ARG A 32 -4.47 2.51 21.57
N GLY A 33 -4.55 1.19 21.62
CA GLY A 33 -5.60 0.48 22.32
C GLY A 33 -5.31 0.36 23.82
N ASN A 34 -4.03 0.24 24.18
CA ASN A 34 -3.59 0.10 25.57
C ASN A 34 -2.30 0.87 25.85
N THR A 35 -2.41 1.99 26.56
CA THR A 35 -1.25 2.82 26.93
C THR A 35 -0.37 2.23 28.02
N LYS A 36 -0.83 1.17 28.73
CA LYS A 36 -0.08 0.51 29.80
C LYS A 36 0.99 -0.47 29.28
N VAL A 37 0.92 -0.87 28.01
CA VAL A 37 1.91 -1.73 27.37
C VAL A 37 2.81 -0.92 26.43
N SER A 38 3.95 -1.47 26.02
CA SER A 38 4.76 -0.87 24.98
C SER A 38 3.97 -0.79 23.66
N ARG A 39 4.22 0.25 22.83
CA ARG A 39 3.62 0.39 21.49
C ARG A 39 3.80 -0.86 20.63
N TRP A 40 4.98 -1.46 20.66
CA TRP A 40 5.33 -2.67 19.92
C TRP A 40 4.61 -3.95 20.39
N ARG A 41 3.87 -3.87 21.50
CA ARG A 41 3.01 -4.95 22.03
C ARG A 41 1.53 -4.59 22.01
N ASP A 42 1.20 -3.42 21.49
CA ASP A 42 -0.18 -2.96 21.34
C ASP A 42 -0.70 -3.38 19.96
N PRO A 43 -1.61 -4.35 19.86
CA PRO A 43 -2.07 -4.88 18.59
C PRO A 43 -2.82 -3.85 17.76
N GLU A 44 -3.50 -2.91 18.39
CA GLU A 44 -4.19 -1.83 17.68
C GLU A 44 -3.19 -0.85 17.06
N TRP A 45 -2.17 -0.45 17.82
CA TRP A 45 -1.11 0.40 17.28
C TRP A 45 -0.38 -0.28 16.12
N LEU A 46 -0.13 -1.60 16.21
CA LEU A 46 0.49 -2.37 15.11
C LEU A 46 -0.41 -2.43 13.87
N ALA A 47 -1.73 -2.54 14.05
CA ALA A 47 -2.68 -2.48 12.93
C ALA A 47 -2.62 -1.11 12.21
N TRP A 48 -2.53 -0.02 12.96
CA TRP A 48 -2.35 1.31 12.38
C TRP A 48 -0.97 1.52 11.75
N LEU A 49 0.07 0.89 12.27
CA LEU A 49 1.42 0.93 11.69
C LEU A 49 1.47 0.28 10.31
N ALA A 50 0.63 -0.70 10.02
CA ALA A 50 0.54 -1.31 8.70
C ALA A 50 0.13 -0.32 7.60
N VAL A 51 -0.64 0.72 7.93
CA VAL A 51 -1.13 1.72 6.96
C VAL A 51 0.01 2.45 6.25
N PRO A 52 0.95 3.12 6.94
CA PRO A 52 2.06 3.79 6.26
C PRO A 52 2.97 2.81 5.51
N PHE A 53 3.11 1.57 5.96
CA PHE A 53 3.87 0.56 5.21
C PHE A 53 3.23 0.23 3.86
N TYR A 54 1.89 0.16 3.77
CA TYR A 54 1.21 0.00 2.49
C TYR A 54 1.44 1.19 1.56
N TRP A 55 1.43 2.40 2.07
CA TRP A 55 1.66 3.60 1.25
C TRP A 55 3.10 3.68 0.74
N ILE A 56 4.09 3.28 1.55
CA ILE A 56 5.49 3.19 1.13
C ILE A 56 5.66 2.07 0.08
N HIS A 57 5.05 0.92 0.29
CA HIS A 57 5.09 -0.19 -0.65
C HIS A 57 4.54 0.20 -2.04
N GLN A 58 3.46 0.95 -2.09
CA GLN A 58 2.93 1.47 -3.34
C GLN A 58 3.89 2.43 -4.05
N PHE A 59 4.63 3.23 -3.30
CA PHE A 59 5.68 4.07 -3.88
C PHE A 59 6.78 3.21 -4.52
N GLU A 60 7.22 2.16 -3.86
CA GLU A 60 8.22 1.23 -4.41
C GLU A 60 7.70 0.56 -5.69
N GLU A 61 6.44 0.15 -5.74
CA GLU A 61 5.86 -0.53 -6.89
C GLU A 61 5.59 0.37 -8.10
N TYR A 62 5.19 1.61 -7.87
CA TYR A 62 4.65 2.47 -8.93
C TYR A 62 5.52 3.68 -9.29
N SER A 63 6.51 4.01 -8.47
CA SER A 63 7.35 5.19 -8.70
C SER A 63 8.78 4.87 -9.11
N LEU A 64 9.27 3.68 -8.74
CA LEU A 64 10.62 3.28 -9.05
C LEU A 64 10.61 2.33 -10.26
N PRO A 65 11.31 2.66 -11.35
CA PRO A 65 11.47 1.73 -12.46
C PRO A 65 12.28 0.52 -11.95
N VAL A 66 11.64 -0.63 -11.86
CA VAL A 66 12.34 -1.86 -11.50
C VAL A 66 13.20 -2.30 -12.67
N LEU A 67 14.51 -2.42 -12.44
CA LEU A 67 15.50 -2.76 -13.47
C LEU A 67 15.54 -1.78 -14.66
N GLY A 68 15.13 -0.53 -14.47
CA GLY A 68 15.09 0.48 -15.53
C GLY A 68 13.94 0.30 -16.54
N ILE A 69 12.95 -0.53 -16.21
CA ILE A 69 11.78 -0.77 -17.05
C ILE A 69 10.60 0.01 -16.49
N ASP A 70 10.11 0.97 -17.25
CA ASP A 70 8.90 1.71 -16.92
C ASP A 70 7.68 0.77 -16.93
N TYR A 71 6.76 0.99 -15.98
CA TYR A 71 5.55 0.18 -15.83
C TYR A 71 5.79 -1.32 -15.60
N SER A 72 6.93 -1.70 -14.98
CA SER A 72 7.32 -3.09 -14.80
C SER A 72 6.27 -3.91 -14.03
N ILE A 73 5.71 -3.37 -12.95
CA ILE A 73 4.67 -4.04 -12.14
C ILE A 73 3.36 -4.14 -12.91
N GLN A 74 2.95 -3.06 -13.58
CA GLN A 74 1.73 -3.04 -14.39
C GLN A 74 1.83 -4.03 -15.55
N GLY A 75 2.97 -4.07 -16.24
CA GLY A 75 3.24 -5.03 -17.32
C GLY A 75 3.21 -6.47 -16.84
N MET A 76 3.84 -6.75 -15.71
CA MET A 76 3.81 -8.07 -15.09
C MET A 76 2.37 -8.52 -14.71
N ILE A 77 1.52 -7.60 -14.25
CA ILE A 77 0.11 -7.92 -13.97
C ILE A 77 -0.61 -8.29 -15.27
N CYS A 78 -0.42 -7.51 -16.34
CA CYS A 78 -1.00 -7.82 -17.65
C CYS A 78 -0.61 -9.20 -18.13
N GLU A 79 0.68 -9.56 -18.09
CA GLU A 79 1.19 -10.87 -18.48
C GLU A 79 0.60 -12.01 -17.65
N LYS A 80 0.46 -11.82 -16.34
CA LYS A 80 -0.12 -12.85 -15.45
C LYS A 80 -1.58 -13.17 -15.76
N ILE A 81 -2.33 -12.22 -16.30
CA ILE A 81 -3.73 -12.42 -16.69
C ILE A 81 -3.89 -12.75 -18.19
N GLY A 82 -2.78 -12.97 -18.88
CA GLY A 82 -2.77 -13.42 -20.27
C GLY A 82 -2.82 -12.33 -21.33
N PHE A 83 -2.53 -11.08 -20.96
CA PHE A 83 -2.41 -9.97 -21.89
C PHE A 83 -0.94 -9.61 -22.17
N PRO A 84 -0.64 -8.97 -23.31
CA PRO A 84 0.70 -8.45 -23.56
C PRO A 84 1.09 -7.34 -22.55
N PRO A 85 2.39 -7.11 -22.32
CA PRO A 85 2.84 -6.00 -21.48
C PRO A 85 2.51 -4.63 -22.13
N TYR A 86 2.70 -3.56 -21.37
CA TYR A 86 2.57 -2.22 -21.94
C TYR A 86 3.60 -1.99 -23.05
N PRO A 87 3.23 -1.24 -24.12
CA PRO A 87 2.00 -0.42 -24.28
C PRO A 87 0.75 -1.17 -24.75
N ASP A 88 0.84 -2.46 -25.09
CA ASP A 88 -0.26 -3.22 -25.72
C ASP A 88 -1.26 -3.82 -24.72
N CYS A 89 -1.05 -3.61 -23.43
CA CYS A 89 -1.98 -4.05 -22.40
C CYS A 89 -3.32 -3.32 -22.48
N PRO A 90 -4.46 -4.05 -22.51
CA PRO A 90 -5.78 -3.41 -22.59
C PRO A 90 -6.23 -2.73 -21.29
N ILE A 91 -5.53 -2.98 -20.16
CA ILE A 91 -5.85 -2.35 -18.88
C ILE A 91 -5.35 -0.91 -18.89
N PRO A 92 -6.23 0.09 -18.72
CA PRO A 92 -5.80 1.47 -18.69
C PRO A 92 -4.92 1.74 -17.46
N LEU A 93 -3.87 2.55 -17.61
CA LEU A 93 -2.99 2.93 -16.49
C LEU A 93 -3.75 3.55 -15.30
N ALA A 94 -4.89 4.19 -15.57
CA ALA A 94 -5.78 4.72 -14.55
C ALA A 94 -6.35 3.67 -13.58
N PHE A 95 -6.45 2.42 -14.01
CA PHE A 95 -6.94 1.32 -13.17
C PHE A 95 -6.13 1.17 -11.89
N TYR A 96 -4.81 1.22 -12.00
CA TYR A 96 -3.91 0.97 -10.86
C TYR A 96 -4.05 2.00 -9.75
N PRO A 97 -3.95 3.31 -9.98
CA PRO A 97 -4.15 4.28 -8.91
C PRO A 97 -5.57 4.23 -8.34
N VAL A 98 -6.60 4.02 -9.15
CA VAL A 98 -7.98 3.93 -8.65
C VAL A 98 -8.14 2.76 -7.69
N VAL A 99 -7.67 1.57 -8.07
CA VAL A 99 -7.77 0.37 -7.22
C VAL A 99 -6.92 0.53 -5.96
N ASN A 100 -5.69 0.99 -6.10
CA ASN A 100 -4.78 1.12 -4.97
C ASN A 100 -5.22 2.22 -3.98
N ILE A 101 -5.68 3.35 -4.47
CA ILE A 101 -6.24 4.40 -3.60
C ILE A 101 -7.48 3.86 -2.88
N ALA A 102 -8.41 3.23 -3.59
CA ALA A 102 -9.62 2.69 -2.95
C ALA A 102 -9.31 1.62 -1.90
N LEU A 103 -8.46 0.64 -2.24
CA LEU A 103 -8.20 -0.50 -1.36
C LEU A 103 -7.14 -0.20 -0.30
N MET A 104 -6.06 0.52 -0.64
CA MET A 104 -4.95 0.69 0.29
C MET A 104 -5.03 2.01 1.05
N TRP A 105 -5.40 3.12 0.41
CA TRP A 105 -5.45 4.39 1.11
C TRP A 105 -6.68 4.53 2.00
N PHE A 106 -7.80 3.94 1.61
CA PHE A 106 -9.03 3.94 2.40
C PHE A 106 -9.29 2.60 3.08
N GLY A 107 -9.07 1.49 2.40
CA GLY A 107 -9.33 0.16 2.93
C GLY A 107 -8.41 -0.20 4.10
N ALA A 108 -7.11 0.09 4.04
CA ALA A 108 -6.18 -0.23 5.12
C ALA A 108 -6.45 0.59 6.40
N PRO A 109 -6.65 1.92 6.36
CA PRO A 109 -7.10 2.67 7.53
C PRO A 109 -8.44 2.21 8.08
N LEU A 110 -9.39 1.89 7.19
CA LEU A 110 -10.68 1.36 7.62
C LEU A 110 -10.53 0.02 8.33
N ALA A 111 -9.70 -0.88 7.82
CA ALA A 111 -9.41 -2.16 8.46
C ALA A 111 -8.73 -1.97 9.82
N ALA A 112 -7.76 -1.08 9.92
CA ALA A 112 -7.11 -0.72 11.18
C ALA A 112 -8.12 -0.14 12.20
N TYR A 113 -9.04 0.70 11.76
CA TYR A 113 -10.11 1.24 12.59
C TYR A 113 -11.07 0.16 13.07
N LEU A 114 -11.46 -0.76 12.16
CA LEU A 114 -12.37 -1.86 12.47
C LEU A 114 -11.72 -2.96 13.31
N PHE A 115 -10.39 -3.00 13.40
CA PHE A 115 -9.65 -3.93 14.24
C PHE A 115 -10.12 -3.92 15.70
N ARG A 116 -10.50 -2.77 16.23
CA ARG A 116 -11.10 -2.63 17.57
C ARG A 116 -12.36 -3.47 17.76
N ARG A 117 -13.12 -3.68 16.68
CA ARG A 117 -14.39 -4.42 16.73
C ARG A 117 -14.23 -5.86 16.30
N ASN A 118 -13.32 -6.14 15.39
CA ASN A 118 -13.07 -7.49 14.90
C ASN A 118 -11.61 -7.63 14.44
N VAL A 119 -10.83 -8.35 15.24
CA VAL A 119 -9.41 -8.63 14.99
C VAL A 119 -9.17 -9.29 13.61
N LEU A 120 -10.09 -10.15 13.16
CA LEU A 120 -9.97 -10.84 11.87
C LEU A 120 -10.00 -9.87 10.68
N ILE A 121 -10.78 -8.79 10.76
CA ILE A 121 -10.81 -7.77 9.71
C ILE A 121 -9.46 -7.05 9.61
N GLY A 122 -8.86 -6.67 10.74
CA GLY A 122 -7.54 -6.06 10.76
C GLY A 122 -6.45 -7.00 10.24
N LEU A 123 -6.48 -8.27 10.67
CA LEU A 123 -5.52 -9.28 10.25
C LEU A 123 -5.62 -9.62 8.77
N SER A 124 -6.78 -9.47 8.13
CA SER A 124 -6.94 -9.75 6.69
C SER A 124 -6.08 -8.87 5.79
N TYR A 125 -5.70 -7.68 6.24
CA TYR A 125 -4.82 -6.76 5.52
C TYR A 125 -3.33 -6.99 5.78
N LEU A 126 -2.95 -7.62 6.90
CA LEU A 126 -1.54 -7.84 7.25
C LEU A 126 -0.75 -8.73 6.26
N PRO A 127 -1.33 -9.79 5.64
CA PRO A 127 -0.58 -10.67 4.74
C PRO A 127 -0.35 -10.11 3.34
N ILE A 128 -1.05 -9.04 2.94
CA ILE A 128 -1.04 -8.58 1.54
C ILE A 128 0.27 -7.85 1.20
N GLY A 129 0.89 -7.16 2.16
CA GLY A 129 2.14 -6.42 1.95
C GLY A 129 3.40 -7.30 1.81
N PRO A 130 3.79 -8.11 2.82
CA PRO A 130 5.08 -8.80 2.81
C PRO A 130 5.13 -10.06 1.91
N VAL A 131 4.01 -10.68 1.60
CA VAL A 131 3.99 -11.96 0.84
C VAL A 131 4.33 -11.77 -0.64
N ASN A 132 4.08 -10.61 -1.22
CA ASN A 132 4.36 -10.35 -2.63
C ASN A 132 5.86 -10.12 -2.91
N GLN A 133 6.64 -9.64 -1.94
CA GLN A 133 8.07 -9.38 -2.13
C GLN A 133 8.92 -10.66 -2.19
N VAL A 134 8.48 -11.75 -1.56
CA VAL A 134 9.24 -13.01 -1.53
C VAL A 134 9.18 -13.77 -2.88
N ARG A 135 8.17 -13.49 -3.71
CA ARG A 135 7.99 -14.16 -5.02
C ARG A 135 8.64 -13.45 -6.22
N ALA A 136 9.11 -12.23 -6.04
CA ALA A 136 9.70 -11.42 -7.13
C ALA A 136 11.21 -11.61 -7.34
N ARG A 137 11.85 -12.66 -6.78
CA ARG A 137 13.23 -13.00 -7.15
C ARG A 137 13.20 -13.88 -8.40
N PRO A 138 13.65 -13.39 -9.57
CA PRO A 138 13.93 -14.25 -10.71
C PRO A 138 15.07 -15.19 -10.33
N ARG A 139 14.93 -16.45 -10.67
CA ARG A 139 16.04 -17.41 -10.66
C ARG A 139 16.98 -17.12 -11.82
#